data_029ba5c415679ec0bb298755ad62a0d9
#
_entry.id   029ba5c415679ec0bb298755ad62a0d9
#
_cell.length_a   1.000
_cell.length_b   1.000
_cell.length_c   1.000
_cell.angle_alpha   90.00
_cell.angle_beta   90.00
_cell.angle_gamma   90.00
#
_symmetry.space_group_name_H-M   'P 1'
#
loop_
_entity.id
_entity.type
_entity.pdbx_description
1 polymer ?
#
loop_
_entity_poly.entity_id
_entity_poly.type
_entity_poly.pdbx_seq_one_letter_code
_entity_poly.pdbx_strand_id
1 'polypeptide(L)'
;MGQKVLTIDMDPQGNTTSGMGVEKNEVENTIYELLLGESKLEDCIIPLNFDNLSLIPSNVNLAGAEIELIGVEDKEFILKNAIDQVRDQYDFIIIDCPPSLNMLTINAMTTADTVLVPIQCEYYALEGLSQLMHTIELVQELSLIHISE
;
A
#
# COMPACT_ATOMS: atom_id res chain seq x y z
N MET A 1 4.73 -4.44 -22.53
CA MET A 1 4.88 -3.23 -23.36
C MET A 1 3.55 -2.52 -23.44
N GLY A 2 3.54 -1.22 -23.23
CA GLY A 2 2.33 -0.42 -23.30
C GLY A 2 1.39 -0.57 -22.11
N GLN A 3 1.71 -1.41 -21.13
CA GLN A 3 0.89 -1.55 -19.94
C GLN A 3 1.24 -0.46 -18.93
N LYS A 4 0.20 0.11 -18.34
CA LYS A 4 0.36 1.15 -17.31
C LYS A 4 0.43 0.51 -15.94
N VAL A 5 1.47 0.81 -15.18
CA VAL A 5 1.69 0.25 -13.85
C VAL A 5 1.84 1.37 -12.83
N LEU A 6 1.07 1.26 -11.74
CA LEU A 6 1.23 2.11 -10.57
C LEU A 6 1.85 1.26 -9.45
N THR A 7 2.95 1.73 -8.89
CA THR A 7 3.57 1.10 -7.72
C THR A 7 3.31 1.97 -6.50
N ILE A 8 2.87 1.36 -5.42
CA ILE A 8 2.59 2.05 -4.16
C ILE A 8 3.53 1.49 -3.10
N ASP A 9 4.34 2.36 -2.53
CA ASP A 9 5.27 1.99 -1.47
C ASP A 9 4.59 2.20 -0.12
N MET A 10 4.21 1.11 0.55
CA MET A 10 3.54 1.13 1.86
C MET A 10 4.50 0.86 3.02
N ASP A 11 5.80 0.96 2.77
CA ASP A 11 6.82 0.68 3.77
C ASP A 11 7.49 1.99 4.22
N PRO A 12 7.48 2.31 5.52
CA PRO A 12 8.17 3.51 6.02
C PRO A 12 9.67 3.55 5.69
N GLN A 13 10.30 2.41 5.46
CA GLN A 13 11.70 2.37 5.05
C GLN A 13 11.91 2.97 3.66
N GLY A 14 10.90 2.94 2.81
CA GLY A 14 10.93 3.56 1.49
C GLY A 14 11.91 2.93 0.52
N ASN A 15 12.16 1.63 0.64
CA ASN A 15 13.12 0.94 -0.21
C ASN A 15 12.67 0.90 -1.68
N THR A 16 11.39 0.71 -1.93
CA THR A 16 10.86 0.75 -3.29
C THR A 16 11.00 2.16 -3.87
N THR A 17 10.70 3.18 -3.07
CA THR A 17 10.85 4.58 -3.50
C THR A 17 12.30 4.87 -3.91
N SER A 18 13.25 4.55 -3.05
CA SER A 18 14.68 4.74 -3.34
C SER A 18 15.14 3.89 -4.52
N GLY A 19 14.69 2.64 -4.59
CA GLY A 19 15.05 1.72 -5.66
C GLY A 19 14.57 2.16 -7.03
N MET A 20 13.51 2.96 -7.08
CA MET A 20 12.98 3.53 -8.33
C MET A 20 13.58 4.90 -8.66
N GLY A 21 14.58 5.33 -7.91
CA GLY A 21 15.33 6.56 -8.20
C GLY A 21 14.69 7.83 -7.63
N VAL A 22 13.73 7.71 -6.72
CA VAL A 22 13.09 8.87 -6.11
C VAL A 22 13.73 9.15 -4.75
N GLU A 23 14.13 10.41 -4.56
CA GLU A 23 14.71 10.86 -3.28
C GLU A 23 13.61 11.08 -2.25
N LYS A 24 13.41 10.09 -1.39
CA LYS A 24 12.30 10.08 -0.44
C LYS A 24 12.29 11.24 0.56
N ASN A 25 13.45 11.85 0.80
CA ASN A 25 13.54 13.00 1.71
C ASN A 25 13.20 14.33 1.02
N GLU A 26 13.08 14.34 -0.29
CA GLU A 26 12.78 15.54 -1.07
C GLU A 26 11.33 15.56 -1.58
N VAL A 27 10.58 14.50 -1.38
CA VAL A 27 9.19 14.40 -1.85
C VAL A 27 8.26 15.03 -0.84
N GLU A 28 7.40 15.94 -1.32
CA GLU A 28 6.43 16.63 -0.45
C GLU A 28 5.17 15.82 -0.18
N ASN A 29 4.68 15.11 -1.20
CA ASN A 29 3.43 14.36 -1.11
C ASN A 29 3.71 12.88 -1.25
N THR A 30 3.46 12.13 -0.18
CA THR A 30 3.70 10.69 -0.12
C THR A 30 2.43 9.95 0.23
N ILE A 31 2.52 8.62 0.32
CA ILE A 31 1.41 7.79 0.80
C ILE A 31 0.95 8.22 2.21
N TYR A 32 1.84 8.78 3.02
CA TYR A 32 1.49 9.26 4.34
C TYR A 32 0.44 10.38 4.27
N GLU A 33 0.68 11.41 3.48
CA GLU A 33 -0.25 12.53 3.32
C GLU A 33 -1.54 12.07 2.66
N LEU A 34 -1.47 11.10 1.75
CA LEU A 34 -2.66 10.53 1.13
C LEU A 34 -3.55 9.84 2.17
N LEU A 35 -2.96 9.02 3.04
CA LEU A 35 -3.71 8.28 4.06
C LEU A 35 -4.35 9.20 5.09
N LEU A 36 -3.70 10.32 5.41
CA LEU A 36 -4.23 11.30 6.36
C LEU A 36 -5.23 12.28 5.73
N GLY A 37 -5.43 12.20 4.41
CA GLY A 37 -6.32 13.10 3.72
C GLY A 37 -5.76 14.50 3.50
N GLU A 38 -4.45 14.67 3.68
CA GLU A 38 -3.79 15.97 3.54
C GLU A 38 -3.42 16.31 2.10
N SER A 39 -3.34 15.31 1.24
CA SER A 39 -2.99 15.48 -0.18
C SER A 39 -3.94 14.70 -1.04
N LYS A 40 -4.19 15.21 -2.25
CA LYS A 40 -4.99 14.51 -3.24
C LYS A 40 -4.18 13.38 -3.86
N LEU A 41 -4.86 12.33 -4.31
CA LEU A 41 -4.22 11.18 -4.94
C LEU A 41 -3.33 11.60 -6.11
N GLU A 42 -3.83 12.46 -6.97
CA GLU A 42 -3.10 12.92 -8.15
C GLU A 42 -1.80 13.67 -7.82
N ASP A 43 -1.75 14.32 -6.66
CA ASP A 43 -0.55 15.03 -6.20
C ASP A 43 0.50 14.08 -5.63
N CYS A 44 0.11 12.87 -5.29
CA CYS A 44 1.00 11.85 -4.73
C CYS A 44 1.60 10.93 -5.79
N ILE A 45 1.04 10.92 -6.99
CA ILE A 45 1.50 10.02 -8.07
C ILE A 45 2.64 10.70 -8.83
N ILE A 46 3.79 10.06 -8.86
CA ILE A 46 4.98 10.53 -9.56
C ILE A 46 5.20 9.66 -10.80
N PRO A 47 5.11 10.24 -12.02
CA PRO A 47 5.51 9.50 -13.22
C PRO A 47 7.03 9.32 -13.21
N LEU A 48 7.48 8.11 -13.50
CA LEU A 48 8.89 7.79 -13.51
C LEU A 48 9.47 7.87 -14.94
N ASN A 49 10.80 7.82 -15.02
CA ASN A 49 11.50 7.89 -16.31
C ASN A 49 11.29 6.65 -17.19
N PHE A 50 10.68 5.60 -16.63
CA PHE A 50 10.33 4.40 -17.40
C PHE A 50 8.91 4.58 -17.96
N ASP A 51 8.72 4.20 -19.21
CA ASP A 51 7.44 4.34 -19.88
C ASP A 51 6.33 3.63 -19.10
N ASN A 52 5.23 4.36 -18.87
CA ASN A 52 4.02 3.81 -18.24
C ASN A 52 4.18 3.34 -16.79
N LEU A 53 5.24 3.75 -16.10
CA LEU A 53 5.45 3.41 -14.69
C LEU A 53 5.31 4.66 -13.84
N SER A 54 4.48 4.58 -12.80
CA SER A 54 4.27 5.65 -11.83
C SER A 54 4.42 5.10 -10.42
N LEU A 55 4.70 6.00 -9.48
CA LEU A 55 4.96 5.64 -8.08
C LEU A 55 4.21 6.57 -7.14
N ILE A 56 3.59 5.99 -6.11
CA ILE A 56 3.21 6.75 -4.91
C ILE A 56 4.32 6.48 -3.89
N PRO A 57 5.14 7.49 -3.56
CA PRO A 57 6.33 7.27 -2.73
C PRO A 57 6.02 7.20 -1.26
N SER A 58 6.98 6.71 -0.50
CA SER A 58 6.95 6.62 0.96
C SER A 58 8.16 7.30 1.57
N ASN A 59 8.05 7.64 2.85
CA ASN A 59 9.18 8.06 3.66
C ASN A 59 8.95 7.68 5.12
N VAL A 60 9.89 8.06 5.98
CA VAL A 60 9.87 7.67 7.40
C VAL A 60 8.63 8.17 8.14
N ASN A 61 8.00 9.25 7.67
CA ASN A 61 6.80 9.80 8.31
C ASN A 61 5.65 8.80 8.34
N LEU A 62 5.64 7.85 7.40
CA LEU A 62 4.60 6.83 7.32
C LEU A 62 4.53 5.97 8.60
N ALA A 63 5.63 5.85 9.33
CA ALA A 63 5.65 5.10 10.59
C ALA A 63 4.66 5.66 11.62
N GLY A 64 4.35 6.94 11.55
CA GLY A 64 3.40 7.58 12.46
C GLY A 64 1.94 7.42 12.06
N ALA A 65 1.68 6.93 10.86
CA ALA A 65 0.32 6.88 10.34
C ALA A 65 -0.61 6.00 11.17
N GLU A 66 -0.12 4.89 11.71
CA GLU A 66 -0.93 4.00 12.54
C GLU A 66 -1.53 4.72 13.74
N ILE A 67 -0.70 5.52 14.41
CA ILE A 67 -1.15 6.27 15.59
C ILE A 67 -2.12 7.38 15.17
N GLU A 68 -1.82 8.05 14.08
CA GLU A 68 -2.64 9.17 13.60
C GLU A 68 -3.99 8.73 13.05
N LEU A 69 -4.10 7.47 12.61
CA LEU A 69 -5.35 6.93 12.10
C LEU A 69 -6.24 6.32 13.19
N ILE A 70 -5.78 6.25 14.43
CA ILE A 70 -6.61 5.80 15.55
C ILE A 70 -7.84 6.72 15.67
N GLY A 71 -9.03 6.15 15.65
CA GLY A 71 -10.26 6.92 15.74
C GLY A 71 -10.84 7.40 14.42
N VAL A 72 -10.14 7.17 13.32
CA VAL A 72 -10.68 7.46 11.99
C VAL A 72 -11.62 6.32 11.59
N GLU A 73 -12.83 6.66 11.15
CA GLU A 73 -13.79 5.67 10.67
C GLU A 73 -13.32 5.05 9.37
N ASP A 74 -13.56 3.73 9.23
CA ASP A 74 -13.21 2.97 8.02
C ASP A 74 -11.74 3.11 7.63
N LYS A 75 -10.87 3.22 8.62
CA LYS A 75 -9.42 3.39 8.41
C LYS A 75 -8.79 2.24 7.63
N GLU A 76 -9.42 1.06 7.66
CA GLU A 76 -8.96 -0.12 6.94
C GLU A 76 -9.13 0.02 5.41
N PHE A 77 -9.96 0.96 4.97
CA PHE A 77 -10.36 1.12 3.57
C PHE A 77 -9.90 2.46 2.96
N ILE A 78 -9.06 3.21 3.64
CA ILE A 78 -8.63 4.54 3.15
C ILE A 78 -7.92 4.42 1.82
N LEU A 79 -6.95 3.51 1.71
CA LEU A 79 -6.22 3.30 0.46
C LEU A 79 -7.14 2.77 -0.63
N LYS A 80 -8.01 1.82 -0.31
CA LYS A 80 -8.95 1.26 -1.27
C LYS A 80 -9.83 2.35 -1.87
N ASN A 81 -10.38 3.22 -1.03
CA ASN A 81 -11.26 4.29 -1.49
C ASN A 81 -10.52 5.29 -2.38
N ALA A 82 -9.25 5.58 -2.08
CA ALA A 82 -8.44 6.46 -2.91
C ALA A 82 -8.10 5.80 -4.25
N ILE A 83 -7.65 4.55 -4.24
CA ILE A 83 -7.20 3.85 -5.44
C ILE A 83 -8.38 3.49 -6.36
N ASP A 84 -9.56 3.26 -5.83
CA ASP A 84 -10.74 2.97 -6.65
C ASP A 84 -11.03 4.11 -7.65
N GLN A 85 -10.61 5.34 -7.36
CA GLN A 85 -10.78 6.48 -8.26
C GLN A 85 -9.93 6.37 -9.53
N VAL A 86 -8.81 5.65 -9.48
CA VAL A 86 -7.87 5.55 -10.60
C VAL A 86 -7.62 4.11 -11.04
N ARG A 87 -8.30 3.15 -10.43
CA ARG A 87 -8.07 1.73 -10.69
C ARG A 87 -8.15 1.39 -12.17
N ASP A 88 -9.08 1.98 -12.89
CA ASP A 88 -9.30 1.73 -14.33
C ASP A 88 -8.24 2.38 -15.22
N GLN A 89 -7.41 3.26 -14.68
CA GLN A 89 -6.37 3.95 -15.44
C GLN A 89 -5.08 3.12 -15.54
N TYR A 90 -4.97 2.05 -14.77
CA TYR A 90 -3.76 1.22 -14.72
C TYR A 90 -4.09 -0.23 -15.04
N ASP A 91 -3.18 -0.88 -15.74
CA ASP A 91 -3.29 -2.32 -16.02
C ASP A 91 -2.91 -3.13 -14.79
N PHE A 92 -1.92 -2.65 -14.03
CA PHE A 92 -1.48 -3.27 -12.79
C PHE A 92 -1.23 -2.22 -11.73
N ILE A 93 -1.59 -2.53 -10.50
CA ILE A 93 -1.26 -1.73 -9.32
C ILE A 93 -0.57 -2.66 -8.34
N ILE A 94 0.70 -2.36 -8.05
CA ILE A 94 1.55 -3.17 -7.19
C ILE A 94 1.76 -2.42 -5.88
N ILE A 95 1.44 -3.05 -4.77
CA ILE A 95 1.58 -2.45 -3.44
C ILE A 95 2.65 -3.22 -2.68
N ASP A 96 3.74 -2.52 -2.35
CA ASP A 96 4.84 -3.09 -1.58
C ASP A 96 4.61 -2.79 -0.10
N CYS A 97 4.51 -3.83 0.72
CA CYS A 97 4.17 -3.73 2.14
C CYS A 97 5.30 -4.22 3.02
N PRO A 98 5.44 -3.66 4.24
CA PRO A 98 6.36 -4.21 5.21
C PRO A 98 5.89 -5.58 5.69
N PRO A 99 6.79 -6.41 6.25
CA PRO A 99 6.44 -7.76 6.72
C PRO A 99 5.68 -7.76 8.04
N SER A 100 5.17 -6.65 8.50
CA SER A 100 4.44 -6.53 9.75
C SER A 100 2.93 -6.49 9.50
N LEU A 101 2.16 -6.98 10.47
CA LEU A 101 0.69 -7.01 10.41
C LEU A 101 0.15 -5.77 11.13
N ASN A 102 0.10 -4.66 10.43
CA ASN A 102 -0.36 -3.39 10.99
C ASN A 102 -1.39 -2.75 10.06
N MET A 103 -1.81 -1.53 10.38
CA MET A 103 -2.82 -0.83 9.60
C MET A 103 -2.40 -0.58 8.15
N LEU A 104 -1.10 -0.39 7.91
CA LEU A 104 -0.58 -0.20 6.55
C LEU A 104 -0.80 -1.46 5.71
N THR A 105 -0.47 -2.62 6.26
CA THR A 105 -0.66 -3.90 5.60
C THR A 105 -2.14 -4.19 5.38
N ILE A 106 -3.00 -3.89 6.35
CA ILE A 106 -4.43 -4.08 6.21
C ILE A 106 -4.99 -3.22 5.07
N ASN A 107 -4.58 -1.96 4.99
CA ASN A 107 -4.99 -1.09 3.89
C ASN A 107 -4.55 -1.64 2.53
N ALA A 108 -3.33 -2.15 2.45
CA ALA A 108 -2.84 -2.76 1.22
C ALA A 108 -3.68 -3.99 0.83
N MET A 109 -3.98 -4.85 1.80
CA MET A 109 -4.75 -6.07 1.55
C MET A 109 -6.19 -5.80 1.14
N THR A 110 -6.86 -4.81 1.74
CA THR A 110 -8.23 -4.44 1.36
C THR A 110 -8.29 -3.85 -0.05
N THR A 111 -7.21 -3.25 -0.50
CA THR A 111 -7.10 -2.64 -1.83
C THR A 111 -6.78 -3.68 -2.89
N ALA A 112 -5.94 -4.65 -2.58
CA ALA A 112 -5.41 -5.62 -3.53
C ALA A 112 -6.44 -6.70 -3.89
N ASP A 113 -6.40 -7.15 -5.14
CA ASP A 113 -7.20 -8.28 -5.60
C ASP A 113 -6.53 -9.60 -5.25
N THR A 114 -5.20 -9.64 -5.25
CA THR A 114 -4.41 -10.82 -4.90
C THR A 114 -3.23 -10.41 -4.03
N VAL A 115 -2.75 -11.36 -3.23
CA VAL A 115 -1.58 -11.16 -2.37
C VAL A 115 -0.50 -12.12 -2.78
N LEU A 116 0.69 -11.58 -3.06
CA LEU A 116 1.87 -12.37 -3.37
C LEU A 116 2.81 -12.35 -2.18
N VAL A 117 3.14 -13.52 -1.65
CA VAL A 117 4.02 -13.64 -0.49
C VAL A 117 5.31 -14.32 -0.93
N PRO A 118 6.43 -13.58 -1.09
CA PRO A 118 7.71 -14.22 -1.35
C PRO A 118 8.19 -14.95 -0.10
N ILE A 119 8.51 -16.22 -0.24
CA ILE A 119 8.90 -17.07 0.88
C ILE A 119 10.28 -17.64 0.64
N GLN A 120 11.17 -17.47 1.62
CA GLN A 120 12.39 -18.26 1.70
C GLN A 120 12.06 -19.51 2.51
N CYS A 121 12.50 -20.69 2.03
CA CYS A 121 12.18 -21.96 2.67
C CYS A 121 13.00 -22.14 3.96
N GLU A 122 12.67 -21.37 4.99
CA GLU A 122 13.26 -21.47 6.31
C GLU A 122 12.16 -21.76 7.33
N TYR A 123 12.51 -22.40 8.43
CA TYR A 123 11.55 -22.76 9.46
C TYR A 123 10.74 -21.56 9.98
N TYR A 124 11.42 -20.44 10.24
CA TYR A 124 10.76 -19.25 10.76
C TYR A 124 9.83 -18.61 9.75
N ALA A 125 10.11 -18.77 8.47
CA ALA A 125 9.26 -18.24 7.42
C ALA A 125 7.90 -18.96 7.40
N LEU A 126 7.85 -20.24 7.74
CA LEU A 126 6.61 -21.01 7.78
C LEU A 126 5.68 -20.55 8.90
N GLU A 127 6.22 -20.19 10.07
CA GLU A 127 5.43 -19.63 11.16
C GLU A 127 4.83 -18.27 10.76
N GLY A 128 5.66 -17.40 10.20
CA GLY A 128 5.21 -16.09 9.72
C GLY A 128 4.14 -16.21 8.65
N LEU A 129 4.29 -17.21 7.77
CA LEU A 129 3.29 -17.46 6.73
C LEU A 129 1.93 -17.85 7.32
N SER A 130 1.92 -18.70 8.34
CA SER A 130 0.68 -19.12 8.98
C SER A 130 -0.07 -17.92 9.58
N GLN A 131 0.65 -17.04 10.25
CA GLN A 131 0.07 -15.83 10.82
C GLN A 131 -0.46 -14.88 9.72
N LEU A 132 0.29 -14.74 8.63
CA LEU A 132 -0.12 -13.90 7.50
C LEU A 132 -1.38 -14.47 6.84
N MET A 133 -1.47 -15.77 6.63
CA MET A 133 -2.65 -16.42 6.07
C MET A 133 -3.89 -16.19 6.92
N HIS A 134 -3.75 -16.26 8.24
CA HIS A 134 -4.84 -15.98 9.16
C HIS A 134 -5.29 -14.52 9.03
N THR A 135 -4.35 -13.59 8.93
CA THR A 135 -4.65 -12.17 8.76
C THR A 135 -5.37 -11.91 7.44
N ILE A 136 -4.95 -12.57 6.36
CA ILE A 136 -5.61 -12.44 5.06
C ILE A 136 -7.08 -12.89 5.16
N GLU A 137 -7.35 -13.99 5.86
CA GLU A 137 -8.71 -14.46 6.08
C GLU A 137 -9.55 -13.42 6.83
N LEU A 138 -8.99 -12.80 7.88
CA LEU A 138 -9.67 -11.76 8.65
C LEU A 138 -9.98 -10.54 7.79
N VAL A 139 -9.04 -10.13 6.94
CA VAL A 139 -9.24 -8.99 6.04
C VAL A 139 -10.32 -9.31 5.00
N GLN A 140 -10.37 -10.54 4.49
CA GLN A 140 -11.42 -10.95 3.57
C GLN A 140 -12.80 -10.88 4.22
N GLU A 141 -12.93 -11.32 5.46
CA GLU A 141 -14.17 -11.22 6.21
C GLU A 141 -14.59 -9.77 6.41
N LEU A 142 -13.65 -8.90 6.76
CA LEU A 142 -13.90 -7.48 6.93
C LEU A 142 -14.39 -6.84 5.63
N SER A 143 -13.78 -7.17 4.51
CA SER A 143 -14.16 -6.67 3.19
C SER A 143 -15.58 -7.11 2.81
N LEU A 144 -15.96 -8.34 3.12
CA LEU A 144 -17.32 -8.83 2.86
C LEU A 144 -18.36 -8.08 3.71
N ILE A 145 -18.07 -7.80 4.97
CA ILE A 145 -18.94 -7.01 5.82
C ILE A 145 -19.11 -5.60 5.25
N HIS A 146 -18.02 -5.00 4.80
CA HIS A 146 -18.05 -3.65 4.22
C HIS A 146 -18.91 -3.60 2.95
N ILE A 147 -18.82 -4.62 2.10
CA ILE A 147 -19.61 -4.71 0.87
C ILE A 147 -21.10 -4.90 1.20
N SER A 148 -21.39 -5.65 2.26
CA SER A 148 -22.78 -5.96 2.67
C SER A 148 -23.51 -4.76 3.26
N GLU A 149 -22.79 -3.79 3.78
CA GLU A 149 -23.37 -2.58 4.35
C GLU A 149 -23.66 -1.53 3.28
#